data_b7c6c9fdd8402c4acaedf6cf046619a9
#
_entry.id   b7c6c9fdd8402c4acaedf6cf046619a9
#
_cell.length_a   1.000
_cell.length_b   1.000
_cell.length_c   1.000
_cell.angle_alpha   90.00
_cell.angle_beta   90.00
_cell.angle_gamma   90.00
#
_symmetry.space_group_name_H-M   'P 1'
#
loop_
_entity.id
_entity.type
_entity.pdbx_description
1 polymer ?
#
loop_
_entity_poly.entity_id
_entity_poly.type
_entity_poly.pdbx_seq_one_letter_code
_entity_poly.pdbx_strand_id
1 'polypeptide(L)'
;MKKDKLIISKKNFNSRLIVGTGKYKSLQECARAIKLSGAEIVTVAVRRVNITDKKKPLLMDYIDPKKITYLPNTAGCFNSKEALRTLRLAREIGGWKLVKLEVLGDKK
;
A
#
# COMPACT_ATOMS: atom_id res chain seq x y z
N MET A 1 4.21 -30.00 -10.81
CA MET A 1 4.64 -28.75 -11.43
C MET A 1 5.05 -27.73 -10.38
N LYS A 2 6.29 -27.27 -10.43
CA LYS A 2 6.75 -26.22 -9.53
C LYS A 2 6.12 -24.88 -9.94
N LYS A 3 5.36 -24.27 -9.05
CA LYS A 3 4.87 -22.93 -9.28
C LYS A 3 6.02 -21.95 -9.11
N ASP A 4 6.21 -21.07 -10.09
CA ASP A 4 7.19 -20.00 -10.05
C ASP A 4 6.67 -18.89 -9.12
N LYS A 5 7.20 -18.85 -7.90
CA LYS A 5 6.77 -17.87 -6.89
C LYS A 5 7.59 -16.60 -6.97
N LEU A 6 6.93 -15.47 -6.76
CA LEU A 6 7.59 -14.19 -6.61
C LEU A 6 8.14 -14.06 -5.19
N ILE A 7 9.43 -13.75 -5.06
CA ILE A 7 10.07 -13.57 -3.76
C ILE A 7 10.53 -12.12 -3.61
N ILE A 8 10.00 -11.42 -2.61
CA ILE A 8 10.40 -10.04 -2.29
C ILE A 8 10.70 -9.97 -0.81
N SER A 9 11.89 -9.50 -0.45
CA SER A 9 12.31 -9.33 0.95
C SER A 9 12.08 -10.60 1.78
N LYS A 10 12.47 -11.75 1.23
CA LYS A 10 12.33 -13.08 1.84
C LYS A 10 10.89 -13.56 1.98
N LYS A 11 9.92 -12.82 1.45
CA LYS A 11 8.51 -13.19 1.48
C LYS A 11 8.09 -13.77 0.14
N ASN A 12 7.39 -14.90 0.16
CA ASN A 12 6.92 -15.59 -1.04
C ASN A 12 5.51 -15.17 -1.41
N PHE A 13 5.28 -14.91 -2.68
CA PHE A 13 3.96 -14.55 -3.21
C PHE A 13 3.57 -15.49 -4.33
N ASN A 14 2.33 -15.93 -4.32
CA ASN A 14 1.77 -16.74 -5.40
C ASN A 14 1.31 -15.88 -6.57
N SER A 15 0.88 -14.67 -6.30
CA SER A 15 0.44 -13.71 -7.31
C SER A 15 1.53 -12.68 -7.58
N ARG A 16 1.71 -12.32 -8.86
CA ARG A 16 2.62 -11.25 -9.27
C ARG A 16 1.88 -9.93 -9.47
N LEU A 17 0.57 -9.91 -9.22
CA LEU A 17 -0.26 -8.74 -9.40
C LEU A 17 -0.17 -7.81 -8.18
N ILE A 18 0.10 -6.53 -8.42
CA ILE A 18 0.10 -5.47 -7.42
C ILE A 18 -1.05 -4.53 -7.78
N VAL A 19 -1.97 -4.33 -6.86
CA VAL A 19 -3.18 -3.52 -7.11
C VAL A 19 -3.11 -2.22 -6.34
N GLY A 20 -3.46 -1.12 -7.02
CA GLY A 20 -3.59 0.19 -6.38
C GLY A 20 -4.90 0.30 -5.61
N THR A 21 -4.91 1.17 -4.60
CA THR A 21 -6.09 1.39 -3.76
C THR A 21 -6.76 2.74 -3.99
N GLY A 22 -6.28 3.51 -4.96
CA GLY A 22 -6.86 4.80 -5.31
C GLY A 22 -8.00 4.69 -6.31
N LYS A 23 -8.79 5.76 -6.40
CA LYS A 23 -9.84 5.92 -7.42
C LYS A 23 -11.04 4.97 -7.31
N TYR A 24 -11.20 4.27 -6.21
CA TYR A 24 -12.41 3.49 -5.95
C TYR A 24 -13.45 4.37 -5.25
N LYS A 25 -14.71 4.11 -5.50
CA LYS A 25 -15.82 4.87 -4.92
C LYS A 25 -15.90 4.69 -3.41
N SER A 26 -15.51 3.54 -2.91
CA SER A 26 -15.54 3.23 -1.48
C SER A 26 -14.46 2.24 -1.12
N LEU A 27 -14.17 2.13 0.18
CA LEU A 27 -13.22 1.14 0.69
C LEU A 27 -13.74 -0.28 0.49
N GLN A 28 -15.05 -0.46 0.57
CA GLN A 28 -15.69 -1.76 0.33
C GLN A 28 -15.50 -2.21 -1.11
N GLU A 29 -15.67 -1.32 -2.06
CA GLU A 29 -15.47 -1.61 -3.48
C GLU A 29 -14.02 -1.94 -3.77
N CYS A 30 -13.10 -1.20 -3.16
CA CYS A 30 -11.66 -1.46 -3.26
C CYS A 30 -11.32 -2.86 -2.75
N ALA A 31 -11.79 -3.20 -1.57
CA ALA A 31 -11.54 -4.52 -0.96
C ALA A 31 -12.10 -5.66 -1.82
N ARG A 32 -13.27 -5.46 -2.39
CA ARG A 32 -13.90 -6.44 -3.28
C ARG A 32 -13.06 -6.66 -4.54
N ALA A 33 -12.57 -5.58 -5.14
CA ALA A 33 -11.73 -5.67 -6.33
C ALA A 33 -10.43 -6.42 -6.04
N ILE A 34 -9.81 -6.17 -4.90
CA ILE A 34 -8.58 -6.84 -4.49
C ILE A 34 -8.84 -8.34 -4.30
N LYS A 35 -9.92 -8.68 -3.62
CA LYS A 35 -10.29 -10.08 -3.38
C LYS A 35 -10.53 -10.83 -4.70
N LEU A 36 -11.24 -10.21 -5.62
CA LEU A 36 -11.56 -10.82 -6.91
C LEU A 36 -10.33 -10.96 -7.81
N SER A 37 -9.37 -10.04 -7.69
CA SER A 37 -8.16 -10.08 -8.49
C SER A 37 -7.16 -11.16 -8.08
N GLY A 38 -7.25 -11.61 -6.84
CA GLY A 38 -6.27 -12.56 -6.29
C GLY A 38 -4.93 -11.92 -5.94
N ALA A 39 -4.83 -10.60 -5.96
CA ALA A 39 -3.61 -9.89 -5.61
C ALA A 39 -3.25 -10.11 -4.15
N GLU A 40 -1.95 -10.24 -3.88
CA GLU A 40 -1.44 -10.40 -2.52
C GLU A 40 -0.71 -9.15 -2.03
N ILE A 41 -0.47 -8.20 -2.92
CA ILE A 41 0.18 -6.91 -2.60
C ILE A 41 -0.71 -5.78 -3.07
N VAL A 42 -0.92 -4.79 -2.19
CA VAL A 42 -1.64 -3.56 -2.55
C VAL A 42 -0.77 -2.35 -2.27
N THR A 43 -0.83 -1.36 -3.15
CA THR A 43 -0.13 -0.10 -2.94
C THR A 43 -1.06 0.88 -2.24
N VAL A 44 -0.50 1.67 -1.34
CA VAL A 44 -1.25 2.63 -0.54
C VAL A 44 -0.51 3.95 -0.52
N ALA A 45 -1.15 5.02 -0.98
CA ALA A 45 -0.59 6.36 -0.87
C ALA A 45 -0.79 6.85 0.56
N VAL A 46 0.27 6.86 1.35
CA VAL A 46 0.20 7.17 2.80
C VAL A 46 -0.48 8.52 3.05
N ARG A 47 -0.21 9.51 2.21
CA ARG A 47 -0.78 10.85 2.37
C ARG A 47 -2.26 10.94 2.02
N ARG A 48 -2.79 9.98 1.29
CA ARG A 48 -4.17 10.03 0.76
C ARG A 48 -5.15 9.12 1.48
N VAL A 49 -4.66 8.18 2.26
CA VAL A 49 -5.52 7.24 2.97
C VAL A 49 -5.60 7.56 4.44
N ASN A 50 -6.76 7.24 5.03
CA ASN A 50 -6.95 7.38 6.47
C ASN A 50 -6.33 6.18 7.17
N ILE A 51 -5.27 6.39 7.94
CA ILE A 51 -4.62 5.34 8.71
C ILE A 51 -4.53 5.66 10.21
N THR A 52 -4.99 6.85 10.61
CA THR A 52 -4.84 7.33 11.99
C THR A 52 -6.16 7.72 12.67
N ASP A 53 -7.12 8.28 11.92
CA ASP A 53 -8.37 8.77 12.49
C ASP A 53 -9.37 7.63 12.66
N LYS A 54 -9.50 7.13 13.88
CA LYS A 54 -10.39 6.00 14.20
C LYS A 54 -11.87 6.33 14.10
N LYS A 55 -12.23 7.61 13.99
CA LYS A 55 -13.62 8.03 13.81
C LYS A 55 -14.12 7.81 12.38
N LYS A 56 -13.19 7.68 11.44
CA LYS A 56 -13.49 7.42 10.03
C LYS A 56 -13.09 5.99 9.67
N PRO A 57 -13.70 5.39 8.66
CA PRO A 57 -13.31 4.05 8.23
C PRO A 57 -11.82 4.00 7.88
N LEU A 58 -11.13 3.00 8.40
CA LEU A 58 -9.73 2.75 8.10
C LEU A 58 -9.63 1.75 6.95
N LEU A 59 -8.68 1.96 6.06
CA LEU A 59 -8.43 1.01 4.98
C LEU A 59 -8.14 -0.39 5.52
N MET A 60 -7.41 -0.47 6.63
CA MET A 60 -7.06 -1.75 7.26
C MET A 60 -8.26 -2.51 7.83
N ASP A 61 -9.40 -1.85 8.02
CA ASP A 61 -10.63 -2.51 8.43
C ASP A 61 -11.24 -3.34 7.31
N TYR A 62 -10.99 -2.95 6.06
CA TYR A 62 -11.52 -3.63 4.88
C TYR A 62 -10.52 -4.53 4.21
N ILE A 63 -9.24 -4.20 4.31
CA ILE A 63 -8.13 -4.95 3.72
C ILE A 63 -7.19 -5.38 4.83
N ASP A 64 -7.31 -6.63 5.27
CA ASP A 64 -6.59 -7.15 6.43
C ASP A 64 -5.08 -7.22 6.13
N PRO A 65 -4.24 -6.46 6.86
CA PRO A 65 -2.80 -6.48 6.64
C PRO A 65 -2.13 -7.82 6.99
N LYS A 66 -2.84 -8.70 7.70
CA LYS A 66 -2.34 -10.06 7.98
C LYS A 66 -2.45 -10.96 6.76
N LYS A 67 -3.39 -10.68 5.86
CA LYS A 67 -3.65 -11.48 4.66
C LYS A 67 -3.05 -10.86 3.41
N ILE A 68 -3.02 -9.54 3.34
CA ILE A 68 -2.55 -8.77 2.19
C ILE A 68 -1.32 -7.97 2.60
N THR A 69 -0.29 -8.01 1.80
CA THR A 69 0.92 -7.21 2.04
C THR A 69 0.71 -5.80 1.53
N TYR A 70 0.87 -4.83 2.42
CA TYR A 70 0.80 -3.42 2.06
C TYR A 70 2.14 -2.94 1.54
N LEU A 71 2.09 -2.21 0.44
CA LEU A 71 3.26 -1.53 -0.14
C LEU A 71 2.96 -0.04 -0.12
N PRO A 72 3.24 0.66 0.99
CA PRO A 72 2.97 2.09 1.07
C PRO A 72 3.86 2.86 0.11
N ASN A 73 3.31 3.91 -0.48
CA ASN A 73 4.06 4.78 -1.37
C ASN A 73 3.99 6.24 -0.90
N THR A 74 4.92 7.03 -1.40
CA THR A 74 5.06 8.44 -1.05
C THR A 74 4.50 9.36 -2.13
N ALA A 75 3.44 8.94 -2.80
CA ALA A 75 2.80 9.74 -3.84
C ALA A 75 2.40 11.11 -3.28
N GLY A 76 2.70 12.15 -4.04
CA GLY A 76 2.43 13.52 -3.64
C GLY A 76 3.55 14.20 -2.89
N CYS A 77 4.65 13.51 -2.61
CA CYS A 77 5.83 14.12 -1.99
C CYS A 77 6.70 14.81 -3.05
N PHE A 78 7.09 16.04 -2.81
CA PHE A 78 7.86 16.83 -3.77
C PHE A 78 9.37 16.81 -3.54
N ASN A 79 9.80 16.37 -2.37
CA ASN A 79 11.22 16.28 -2.05
C ASN A 79 11.50 15.09 -1.15
N SER A 80 12.78 14.76 -1.02
CA SER A 80 13.21 13.59 -0.24
C SER A 80 12.89 13.70 1.25
N LYS A 81 12.88 14.92 1.79
CA LYS A 81 12.58 15.16 3.20
C LYS A 81 11.13 14.82 3.53
N GLU A 82 10.19 15.23 2.67
CA GLU A 82 8.78 14.87 2.82
C GLU A 82 8.57 13.37 2.65
N ALA A 83 9.22 12.77 1.66
CA ALA A 83 9.12 11.34 1.42
C ALA A 83 9.60 10.53 2.62
N LEU A 84 10.73 10.90 3.19
CA LEU A 84 11.28 10.21 4.36
C LEU A 84 10.36 10.34 5.57
N ARG A 85 9.81 11.53 5.80
CA ARG A 85 8.85 11.77 6.88
C ARG A 85 7.60 10.89 6.72
N THR A 86 7.09 10.82 5.50
CA THR A 86 5.91 10.01 5.18
C THR A 86 6.17 8.52 5.40
N LEU A 87 7.34 8.03 4.98
CA LEU A 87 7.72 6.63 5.17
C LEU A 87 7.90 6.27 6.64
N ARG A 88 8.46 7.17 7.44
CA ARG A 88 8.60 6.96 8.88
C ARG A 88 7.23 6.88 9.56
N LEU A 89 6.32 7.73 9.15
CA LEU A 89 4.95 7.70 9.66
C LEU A 89 4.27 6.38 9.32
N ALA A 90 4.41 5.91 8.09
CA ALA A 90 3.84 4.63 7.67
C ALA A 90 4.40 3.47 8.48
N ARG A 91 5.70 3.48 8.74
CA ARG A 91 6.34 2.43 9.52
C ARG A 91 5.89 2.43 10.98
N GLU A 92 5.73 3.60 11.58
CA GLU A 92 5.29 3.73 12.97
C GLU A 92 3.84 3.29 13.13
N ILE A 93 2.97 3.64 12.21
CA ILE A 93 1.53 3.36 12.31
C ILE A 93 1.18 1.96 11.84
N GLY A 94 1.70 1.55 10.68
CA GLY A 94 1.36 0.28 10.05
C GLY A 94 2.38 -0.83 10.24
N GLY A 95 3.58 -0.51 10.70
CA GLY A 95 4.66 -1.49 10.82
C GLY A 95 5.15 -2.04 9.48
N TRP A 96 4.86 -1.32 8.39
CA TRP A 96 5.16 -1.79 7.05
C TRP A 96 6.65 -1.66 6.74
N LYS A 97 7.24 -2.73 6.24
CA LYS A 97 8.67 -2.80 5.93
C LYS A 97 8.99 -2.56 4.48
N LEU A 98 8.07 -2.91 3.58
CA LEU A 98 8.22 -2.65 2.15
C LEU A 98 7.66 -1.27 1.83
N VAL A 99 8.33 -0.54 0.95
CA VAL A 99 7.89 0.80 0.55
C VAL A 99 8.14 1.02 -0.94
N LYS A 100 7.31 1.84 -1.54
CA LYS A 100 7.50 2.32 -2.90
C LYS A 100 7.85 3.80 -2.83
N LEU A 101 9.12 4.12 -3.04
CA LEU A 101 9.60 5.50 -2.96
C LEU A 101 9.21 6.28 -4.22
N GLU A 102 8.62 7.44 -4.01
CA GLU A 102 8.17 8.31 -5.08
C GLU A 102 8.40 9.76 -4.69
N VAL A 103 9.11 10.51 -5.52
CA VAL A 103 9.40 11.94 -5.32
C VAL A 103 9.17 12.65 -6.64
N LEU A 104 8.24 13.63 -6.63
CA LEU A 104 7.86 14.31 -7.86
C LEU A 104 8.85 15.37 -8.34
N GLY A 105 9.57 16.01 -7.43
CA GLY A 105 10.51 17.05 -7.82
C GLY A 105 9.84 18.27 -8.44
N ASP A 106 10.63 19.10 -9.11
CA ASP A 106 10.17 20.32 -9.75
C ASP A 106 9.45 20.05 -11.07
N LYS A 107 8.44 20.85 -11.36
CA LYS A 107 7.63 20.72 -12.56
C LYS A 107 8.28 21.29 -13.84
N LYS A 108 9.54 21.44 -13.87
CA LYS A 108 10.18 21.95 -15.09
C LYS A 108 10.54 20.88 -16.08
#